data_276b9f274c27c9730c0b24778368cd15
#
_entry.id   276b9f274c27c9730c0b24778368cd15
#
_cell.length_a   1.000
_cell.length_b   1.000
_cell.length_c   1.000
_cell.angle_alpha   90.00
_cell.angle_beta   90.00
_cell.angle_gamma   90.00
#
_symmetry.space_group_name_H-M   'P 1'
#
loop_
_entity.id
_entity.type
_entity.pdbx_description
1 polymer ?
#
loop_
_entity_poly.entity_id
_entity_poly.type
_entity_poly.pdbx_seq_one_letter_code
_entity_poly.pdbx_strand_id
1 'polypeptide(L)'
;MNRREFFGVTLLGLTRKSGREIVGGFVHDTAALGHRLRDGTRFPAPQRTQKVPIVIVGGGIAGLSAAWRLQKRRAEFVVLEMEDSTGGNARADRNDTTAFPWAAHYVPVPGPRATLVRELFEELGVLESGAWNERYLCQAPQERLFLHGRWQEGLEPQVGPTRRDRDQFARFEARVDAARATGQFTIPMALGARPSPLDAKSMADWLREERLDSPWLRWSIDYGCRDDYGARAEATSAWAGLHYFAGRERQEMGPLTWPEGNGWITDRLLERVGGAVRTRQMVYRITRKGRQWSVVTPDREWQADVVIFAAPSFLASRVIENGPATPDFEYSPWLTANVWLDRWPQERGLPPAWDNVFFDSPSLGYVVATHQSLRTFIPRTVWTYYWALDRGTPRENRIWLLTQRWQTLRDRVLADLSRAHPDVRDCATRVDICRMGHAMIRPTPGFLTSAARHQLTAARDRLFYAHSDLSGISIFEEAQYRGVTAADAALRAISG
;
A
#
# COMPACT_ATOMS: atom_id res chain seq x y z
N MET A 1 17.98 -49.17 60.64
CA MET A 1 16.89 -48.86 59.76
C MET A 1 17.38 -47.76 58.80
N ASN A 2 17.62 -48.15 57.55
CA ASN A 2 18.33 -47.34 56.59
C ASN A 2 17.42 -46.32 55.89
N ARG A 3 17.86 -45.05 55.86
CA ARG A 3 17.33 -43.97 55.05
C ARG A 3 17.79 -44.16 53.60
N ARG A 4 17.09 -44.98 52.84
CA ARG A 4 17.26 -45.06 51.36
C ARG A 4 16.00 -45.66 50.76
N GLU A 5 14.99 -44.86 50.54
CA GLU A 5 13.87 -45.13 49.59
C GLU A 5 12.92 -43.94 49.61
N PHE A 6 13.26 -42.90 48.92
CA PHE A 6 12.29 -41.89 48.45
C PHE A 6 12.92 -41.00 47.41
N PHE A 7 13.05 -41.49 46.19
CA PHE A 7 13.12 -40.66 44.98
C PHE A 7 12.68 -41.50 43.77
N GLY A 8 11.42 -41.89 43.78
CA GLY A 8 10.71 -42.24 42.58
C GLY A 8 10.16 -40.96 41.94
N VAL A 9 10.99 -40.20 41.22
CA VAL A 9 10.50 -39.11 40.38
C VAL A 9 9.81 -39.73 39.19
N THR A 10 8.48 -39.79 39.23
CA THR A 10 7.63 -40.03 38.09
C THR A 10 7.86 -38.88 37.12
N LEU A 11 8.64 -39.10 36.07
CA LEU A 11 8.64 -38.26 34.89
C LEU A 11 7.24 -38.38 34.27
N LEU A 12 6.33 -37.54 34.72
CA LEU A 12 5.12 -37.20 33.95
C LEU A 12 5.58 -36.60 32.65
N GLY A 13 5.53 -37.40 31.61
CA GLY A 13 5.71 -36.93 30.25
C GLY A 13 4.81 -35.74 30.02
N LEU A 14 5.40 -34.57 29.88
CA LEU A 14 4.77 -33.42 29.25
C LEU A 14 4.45 -33.86 27.82
N THR A 15 3.27 -34.48 27.64
CA THR A 15 2.65 -34.58 26.35
C THR A 15 2.54 -33.14 25.84
N ARG A 16 3.42 -32.79 24.91
CA ARG A 16 3.23 -31.60 24.08
C ARG A 16 1.79 -31.67 23.62
N LYS A 17 0.90 -30.79 24.12
CA LYS A 17 -0.41 -30.58 23.55
C LYS A 17 -0.18 -30.45 22.07
N SER A 18 -0.80 -31.30 21.28
CA SER A 18 -0.82 -31.16 19.82
C SER A 18 -1.24 -29.72 19.54
N GLY A 19 -0.33 -28.93 18.97
CA GLY A 19 -0.59 -27.51 18.73
C GLY A 19 -1.90 -27.40 17.95
N ARG A 20 -2.76 -26.48 18.36
CA ARG A 20 -4.01 -26.16 17.68
C ARG A 20 -3.72 -25.98 16.20
N GLU A 21 -4.51 -26.59 15.33
CA GLU A 21 -4.39 -26.38 13.89
C GLU A 21 -4.75 -24.92 13.56
N ILE A 22 -3.79 -24.19 12.93
CA ILE A 22 -4.00 -22.83 12.45
C ILE A 22 -4.49 -22.95 11.00
N VAL A 23 -5.75 -22.60 10.78
CA VAL A 23 -6.40 -22.65 9.47
C VAL A 23 -6.15 -21.37 8.66
N GLY A 24 -6.64 -21.30 7.41
CA GLY A 24 -6.56 -20.14 6.54
C GLY A 24 -6.25 -20.53 5.09
N GLY A 25 -5.82 -19.56 4.31
CA GLY A 25 -5.57 -19.78 2.88
C GLY A 25 -5.01 -18.54 2.19
N PHE A 26 -4.90 -18.65 0.87
CA PHE A 26 -4.70 -17.48 0.02
C PHE A 26 -6.05 -16.78 -0.21
N VAL A 27 -6.05 -15.46 -0.12
CA VAL A 27 -7.21 -14.60 -0.34
C VAL A 27 -6.89 -13.56 -1.40
N HIS A 28 -7.90 -13.11 -2.13
CA HIS A 28 -7.74 -12.19 -3.27
C HIS A 28 -6.64 -12.65 -4.26
N ASP A 29 -6.49 -13.95 -4.41
CA ASP A 29 -5.45 -14.56 -5.25
C ASP A 29 -5.91 -14.63 -6.71
N THR A 30 -6.04 -13.46 -7.34
CA THR A 30 -6.58 -13.27 -8.68
C THR A 30 -5.52 -13.24 -9.78
N ALA A 31 -4.28 -13.62 -9.46
CA ALA A 31 -3.16 -13.64 -10.41
C ALA A 31 -3.51 -14.36 -11.73
N ALA A 32 -4.28 -15.46 -11.67
CA ALA A 32 -4.71 -16.19 -12.85
C ALA A 32 -5.55 -15.35 -13.82
N LEU A 33 -6.37 -14.40 -13.33
CA LEU A 33 -7.13 -13.48 -14.20
C LEU A 33 -6.20 -12.53 -14.95
N GLY A 34 -5.31 -11.84 -14.24
CA GLY A 34 -4.33 -10.95 -14.84
C GLY A 34 -3.37 -11.66 -15.80
N HIS A 35 -2.99 -12.89 -15.49
CA HIS A 35 -2.14 -13.71 -16.35
C HIS A 35 -2.79 -14.06 -17.68
N ARG A 36 -4.11 -14.08 -17.80
CA ARG A 36 -4.81 -14.25 -19.09
C ARG A 36 -4.44 -13.12 -20.07
N LEU A 37 -4.29 -11.88 -19.58
CA LEU A 37 -3.81 -10.76 -20.39
C LEU A 37 -2.33 -10.91 -20.75
N ARG A 38 -1.50 -11.31 -19.80
CA ARG A 38 -0.07 -11.55 -19.99
C ARG A 38 0.18 -12.63 -21.04
N ASP A 39 -0.58 -13.71 -20.97
CA ASP A 39 -0.37 -14.92 -21.79
C ASP A 39 -1.10 -14.84 -23.14
N GLY A 40 -1.70 -13.70 -23.47
CA GLY A 40 -2.35 -13.46 -24.74
C GLY A 40 -3.59 -14.33 -24.98
N THR A 41 -4.33 -14.64 -23.91
CA THR A 41 -5.58 -15.43 -24.02
C THR A 41 -6.54 -14.76 -25.01
N ARG A 42 -7.04 -15.54 -25.97
CA ARG A 42 -8.10 -15.07 -26.87
C ARG A 42 -9.43 -15.06 -26.14
N PHE A 43 -10.10 -13.92 -26.18
CA PHE A 43 -11.45 -13.76 -25.66
C PHE A 43 -12.46 -13.82 -26.82
N PRO A 44 -13.66 -14.40 -26.64
CA PRO A 44 -14.70 -14.35 -27.64
C PRO A 44 -15.12 -12.90 -27.89
N ALA A 45 -15.62 -12.63 -29.09
CA ALA A 45 -16.18 -11.31 -29.39
C ALA A 45 -17.39 -11.03 -28.49
N PRO A 46 -17.51 -9.84 -27.89
CA PRO A 46 -18.64 -9.51 -27.04
C PRO A 46 -19.93 -9.45 -27.88
N GLN A 47 -21.01 -9.95 -27.30
CA GLN A 47 -22.31 -10.01 -27.98
C GLN A 47 -23.15 -8.74 -27.80
N ARG A 48 -22.74 -7.86 -26.88
CA ARG A 48 -23.48 -6.64 -26.52
C ARG A 48 -22.61 -5.41 -26.68
N THR A 49 -23.21 -4.34 -27.16
CA THR A 49 -22.58 -3.02 -27.22
C THR A 49 -23.40 -2.04 -26.40
N GLN A 50 -22.71 -1.21 -25.62
CA GLN A 50 -23.32 -0.12 -24.85
C GLN A 50 -22.53 1.17 -25.08
N LYS A 51 -23.25 2.27 -25.24
CA LYS A 51 -22.64 3.61 -25.30
C LYS A 51 -22.67 4.26 -23.92
N VAL A 52 -21.61 4.94 -23.58
CA VAL A 52 -21.50 5.75 -22.38
C VAL A 52 -20.47 6.88 -22.64
N PRO A 53 -20.68 8.10 -22.19
CA PRO A 53 -19.72 9.19 -22.44
C PRO A 53 -18.31 8.92 -21.92
N ILE A 54 -18.20 8.37 -20.70
CA ILE A 54 -16.91 8.13 -20.03
C ILE A 54 -16.83 6.71 -19.51
N VAL A 55 -15.73 6.02 -19.85
CA VAL A 55 -15.35 4.74 -19.23
C VAL A 55 -14.13 4.94 -18.34
N ILE A 56 -14.23 4.50 -17.10
CA ILE A 56 -13.11 4.40 -16.16
C ILE A 56 -12.68 2.92 -16.08
N VAL A 57 -11.42 2.63 -16.31
CA VAL A 57 -10.84 1.28 -16.27
C VAL A 57 -10.03 1.12 -15.00
N GLY A 58 -10.50 0.30 -14.06
CA GLY A 58 -9.93 0.09 -12.73
C GLY A 58 -10.72 0.77 -11.62
N GLY A 59 -11.10 -0.01 -10.61
CA GLY A 59 -11.87 0.40 -9.43
C GLY A 59 -11.03 0.58 -8.15
N GLY A 60 -9.74 0.86 -8.28
CA GLY A 60 -8.88 1.27 -7.16
C GLY A 60 -9.13 2.74 -6.75
N ILE A 61 -8.35 3.25 -5.81
CA ILE A 61 -8.49 4.63 -5.30
C ILE A 61 -8.53 5.67 -6.42
N ALA A 62 -7.66 5.57 -7.42
CA ALA A 62 -7.64 6.53 -8.53
C ALA A 62 -8.94 6.49 -9.35
N GLY A 63 -9.43 5.30 -9.70
CA GLY A 63 -10.67 5.14 -10.46
C GLY A 63 -11.90 5.58 -9.67
N LEU A 64 -12.00 5.22 -8.39
CA LEU A 64 -13.10 5.64 -7.52
C LEU A 64 -13.08 7.16 -7.25
N SER A 65 -11.90 7.76 -7.13
CA SER A 65 -11.76 9.22 -6.98
C SER A 65 -12.15 9.96 -8.26
N ALA A 66 -11.81 9.41 -9.43
CA ALA A 66 -12.29 9.93 -10.71
C ALA A 66 -13.83 9.85 -10.79
N ALA A 67 -14.40 8.69 -10.42
CA ALA A 67 -15.84 8.47 -10.39
C ALA A 67 -16.55 9.45 -9.45
N TRP A 68 -16.02 9.64 -8.22
CA TRP A 68 -16.53 10.62 -7.27
C TRP A 68 -16.55 12.04 -7.86
N ARG A 69 -15.47 12.45 -8.52
CA ARG A 69 -15.36 13.77 -9.16
C ARG A 69 -16.39 13.94 -10.28
N LEU A 70 -16.57 12.94 -11.13
CA LEU A 70 -17.56 12.93 -12.19
C LEU A 70 -19.00 12.96 -11.65
N GLN A 71 -19.28 12.19 -10.59
CA GLN A 71 -20.58 12.18 -9.92
C GLN A 71 -20.96 13.56 -9.36
N LYS A 72 -20.01 14.27 -8.74
CA LYS A 72 -20.22 15.67 -8.29
C LYS A 72 -20.61 16.61 -9.43
N ARG A 73 -20.14 16.34 -10.65
CA ARG A 73 -20.44 17.09 -11.86
C ARG A 73 -21.64 16.55 -12.64
N ARG A 74 -22.33 15.54 -12.10
CA ARG A 74 -23.49 14.86 -12.73
C ARG A 74 -23.19 14.33 -14.13
N ALA A 75 -21.94 13.95 -14.39
CA ALA A 75 -21.56 13.33 -15.65
C ALA A 75 -22.02 11.87 -15.69
N GLU A 76 -22.31 11.35 -16.87
CA GLU A 76 -22.60 9.93 -17.08
C GLU A 76 -21.30 9.17 -17.33
N PHE A 77 -21.10 8.08 -16.59
CA PHE A 77 -19.89 7.25 -16.69
C PHE A 77 -20.14 5.81 -16.21
N VAL A 78 -19.18 4.94 -16.49
CA VAL A 78 -19.11 3.59 -15.91
C VAL A 78 -17.69 3.29 -15.42
N VAL A 79 -17.57 2.61 -14.29
CA VAL A 79 -16.30 2.06 -13.76
C VAL A 79 -16.27 0.56 -14.02
N LEU A 80 -15.20 0.07 -14.65
CA LEU A 80 -15.00 -1.34 -14.95
C LEU A 80 -13.86 -1.89 -14.09
N GLU A 81 -14.19 -2.77 -13.15
CA GLU A 81 -13.26 -3.43 -12.26
C GLU A 81 -13.12 -4.91 -12.62
N MET A 82 -11.90 -5.39 -12.74
CA MET A 82 -11.60 -6.78 -13.11
C MET A 82 -12.01 -7.76 -12.00
N GLU A 83 -11.79 -7.40 -10.76
CA GLU A 83 -12.02 -8.26 -9.62
C GLU A 83 -13.49 -8.22 -9.18
N ASP A 84 -13.85 -9.02 -8.19
CA ASP A 84 -15.22 -9.07 -7.64
C ASP A 84 -15.52 -7.93 -6.66
N SER A 85 -14.48 -7.23 -6.21
CA SER A 85 -14.54 -6.08 -5.32
C SER A 85 -13.64 -4.94 -5.78
N THR A 86 -13.99 -3.72 -5.40
CA THR A 86 -13.20 -2.51 -5.66
C THR A 86 -12.15 -2.28 -4.59
N GLY A 87 -11.33 -1.23 -4.75
CA GLY A 87 -10.37 -0.75 -3.76
C GLY A 87 -8.91 -1.03 -4.10
N GLY A 88 -8.62 -2.05 -4.92
CA GLY A 88 -7.23 -2.40 -5.25
C GLY A 88 -6.43 -2.69 -3.97
N ASN A 89 -5.30 -1.99 -3.76
CA ASN A 89 -4.48 -2.14 -2.56
C ASN A 89 -5.11 -1.54 -1.29
N ALA A 90 -6.19 -0.77 -1.41
CA ALA A 90 -6.95 -0.23 -0.29
C ALA A 90 -8.17 -1.09 0.10
N ARG A 91 -8.21 -2.36 -0.33
CA ARG A 91 -9.27 -3.29 0.09
C ARG A 91 -9.18 -3.63 1.56
N ALA A 92 -10.34 -3.91 2.13
CA ALA A 92 -10.48 -4.40 3.49
C ALA A 92 -11.46 -5.56 3.53
N ASP A 93 -11.42 -6.30 4.62
CA ASP A 93 -12.41 -7.31 4.99
C ASP A 93 -12.79 -7.15 6.47
N ARG A 94 -13.71 -7.99 6.92
CA ARG A 94 -14.14 -8.02 8.32
C ARG A 94 -14.46 -9.43 8.77
N ASN A 95 -14.36 -9.62 10.08
CA ASN A 95 -14.86 -10.81 10.75
C ASN A 95 -15.79 -10.40 11.91
N ASP A 96 -16.15 -11.35 12.77
CA ASP A 96 -16.96 -11.12 13.96
C ASP A 96 -16.28 -10.26 15.04
N THR A 97 -14.98 -10.05 14.93
CA THR A 97 -14.16 -9.29 15.90
C THR A 97 -13.97 -7.85 15.45
N THR A 98 -13.53 -7.64 14.22
CA THR A 98 -13.16 -6.32 13.67
C THR A 98 -13.11 -6.35 12.14
N ALA A 99 -13.10 -5.19 11.54
CA ALA A 99 -12.62 -5.01 10.18
C ALA A 99 -11.08 -4.91 10.17
N PHE A 100 -10.45 -5.18 9.02
CA PHE A 100 -8.99 -5.16 8.87
C PHE A 100 -8.59 -4.88 7.42
N PRO A 101 -7.45 -4.19 7.18
CA PRO A 101 -6.95 -3.92 5.84
C PRO A 101 -6.26 -5.14 5.23
N TRP A 102 -6.15 -5.14 3.88
CA TRP A 102 -5.27 -6.08 3.19
C TRP A 102 -3.91 -5.49 2.83
N ALA A 103 -3.81 -4.17 2.66
CA ALA A 103 -2.54 -3.50 2.43
C ALA A 103 -2.56 -2.06 2.98
N ALA A 104 -3.01 -1.08 2.20
CA ALA A 104 -3.00 0.32 2.61
C ALA A 104 -3.86 0.54 3.86
N HIS A 105 -3.27 1.06 4.92
CA HIS A 105 -3.88 1.06 6.26
C HIS A 105 -3.88 2.41 6.94
N TYR A 106 -3.28 3.45 6.35
CA TYR A 106 -3.29 4.81 6.89
C TYR A 106 -3.17 5.85 5.78
N VAL A 107 -3.44 7.09 6.14
CA VAL A 107 -3.13 8.27 5.33
C VAL A 107 -2.39 9.26 6.25
N PRO A 108 -1.17 9.68 5.92
CA PRO A 108 -0.54 10.79 6.64
C PRO A 108 -1.48 12.00 6.67
N VAL A 109 -1.47 12.79 7.73
CA VAL A 109 -2.35 13.98 7.77
C VAL A 109 -2.05 14.86 6.55
N PRO A 110 -3.02 15.06 5.63
CA PRO A 110 -2.75 15.77 4.39
C PRO A 110 -2.42 17.25 4.62
N GLY A 111 -1.24 17.65 4.16
CA GLY A 111 -0.77 19.04 4.24
C GLY A 111 -1.67 20.01 3.44
N PRO A 112 -1.46 21.33 3.60
CA PRO A 112 -2.29 22.36 2.96
C PRO A 112 -2.31 22.29 1.43
N ARG A 113 -1.26 21.74 0.81
CA ARG A 113 -1.16 21.58 -0.65
C ARG A 113 -2.01 20.44 -1.21
N ALA A 114 -2.40 19.46 -0.38
CA ALA A 114 -3.23 18.34 -0.78
C ALA A 114 -4.73 18.72 -0.83
N THR A 115 -5.05 19.81 -1.53
CA THR A 115 -6.38 20.43 -1.53
C THR A 115 -7.50 19.49 -1.96
N LEU A 116 -7.24 18.61 -2.94
CA LEU A 116 -8.24 17.65 -3.43
C LEU A 116 -8.53 16.54 -2.43
N VAL A 117 -7.52 16.11 -1.68
CA VAL A 117 -7.69 15.14 -0.59
C VAL A 117 -8.45 15.78 0.57
N ARG A 118 -8.10 17.01 0.91
CA ARG A 118 -8.79 17.78 1.96
C ARG A 118 -10.27 18.02 1.60
N GLU A 119 -10.58 18.36 0.34
CA GLU A 119 -11.95 18.45 -0.18
C GLU A 119 -12.73 17.15 0.05
N LEU A 120 -12.15 16.01 -0.28
CA LEU A 120 -12.77 14.72 -0.03
C LEU A 120 -12.97 14.47 1.46
N PHE A 121 -11.97 14.75 2.29
CA PHE A 121 -12.04 14.50 3.73
C PHE A 121 -13.00 15.44 4.46
N GLU A 122 -13.21 16.64 3.96
CA GLU A 122 -14.31 17.52 4.42
C GLU A 122 -15.67 16.89 4.15
N GLU A 123 -15.88 16.35 2.95
CA GLU A 123 -17.14 15.66 2.60
C GLU A 123 -17.36 14.36 3.40
N LEU A 124 -16.30 13.73 3.86
CA LEU A 124 -16.36 12.50 4.64
C LEU A 124 -16.45 12.76 6.17
N GLY A 125 -16.37 14.02 6.61
CA GLY A 125 -16.36 14.35 8.04
C GLY A 125 -15.06 13.95 8.75
N VAL A 126 -13.96 13.76 8.00
CA VAL A 126 -12.63 13.52 8.53
C VAL A 126 -11.92 14.84 8.84
N LEU A 127 -12.22 15.87 8.07
CA LEU A 127 -11.78 17.25 8.28
C LEU A 127 -13.02 18.11 8.48
N GLU A 128 -13.14 18.78 9.62
CA GLU A 128 -14.29 19.61 9.98
C GLU A 128 -13.84 21.02 10.35
N SER A 129 -14.30 22.03 9.61
CA SER A 129 -13.94 23.44 9.86
C SER A 129 -12.43 23.70 10.00
N GLY A 130 -11.63 22.95 9.24
CA GLY A 130 -10.16 23.05 9.24
C GLY A 130 -9.46 22.22 10.31
N ALA A 131 -10.16 21.59 11.24
CA ALA A 131 -9.63 20.69 12.26
C ALA A 131 -9.82 19.21 11.86
N TRP A 132 -8.83 18.37 12.11
CA TRP A 132 -8.95 16.94 11.91
C TRP A 132 -9.80 16.33 13.03
N ASN A 133 -10.75 15.48 12.64
CA ASN A 133 -11.59 14.78 13.60
C ASN A 133 -10.74 13.73 14.34
N GLU A 134 -10.55 13.92 15.64
CA GLU A 134 -9.71 13.10 16.51
C GLU A 134 -10.07 11.60 16.50
N ARG A 135 -11.33 11.28 16.17
CA ARG A 135 -11.78 9.89 16.05
C ARG A 135 -11.01 9.10 14.98
N TYR A 136 -10.48 9.79 13.97
CA TYR A 136 -9.77 9.20 12.85
C TYR A 136 -8.25 9.36 12.95
N LEU A 137 -7.77 10.15 13.91
CA LEU A 137 -6.35 10.20 14.22
C LEU A 137 -5.93 8.93 14.95
N CYS A 138 -4.77 8.41 14.62
CA CYS A 138 -4.21 7.23 15.29
C CYS A 138 -4.03 7.50 16.77
N GLN A 139 -4.66 6.67 17.61
CA GLN A 139 -4.57 6.79 19.06
C GLN A 139 -3.17 6.36 19.56
N ALA A 140 -2.73 6.91 20.68
CA ALA A 140 -1.51 6.47 21.34
C ALA A 140 -1.70 5.10 22.03
N PRO A 141 -0.66 4.24 22.09
CA PRO A 141 0.65 4.38 21.46
C PRO A 141 0.59 4.10 19.95
N GLN A 142 1.22 4.97 19.15
CA GLN A 142 1.13 4.88 17.70
C GLN A 142 2.09 3.85 17.12
N GLU A 143 3.34 3.89 17.54
CA GLU A 143 4.42 3.07 17.00
C GLU A 143 5.32 2.53 18.10
N ARG A 144 5.84 1.31 17.92
CA ARG A 144 6.89 0.74 18.75
C ARG A 144 7.86 -0.10 17.94
N LEU A 145 9.11 -0.12 18.36
CA LEU A 145 10.18 -0.87 17.72
C LEU A 145 10.68 -2.00 18.62
N PHE A 146 10.72 -3.23 18.10
CA PHE A 146 11.34 -4.37 18.76
C PHE A 146 12.82 -4.44 18.44
N LEU A 147 13.66 -4.16 19.44
CA LEU A 147 15.10 -4.07 19.32
C LEU A 147 15.76 -4.75 20.51
N HIS A 148 16.78 -5.58 20.27
CA HIS A 148 17.53 -6.29 21.33
C HIS A 148 16.64 -7.07 22.32
N GLY A 149 15.56 -7.70 21.82
CA GLY A 149 14.64 -8.48 22.64
C GLY A 149 13.67 -7.65 23.50
N ARG A 150 13.54 -6.36 23.24
CA ARG A 150 12.68 -5.41 23.97
C ARG A 150 11.91 -4.50 23.03
N TRP A 151 10.74 -4.07 23.46
CA TRP A 151 10.01 -3.01 22.82
C TRP A 151 10.47 -1.64 23.32
N GLN A 152 10.63 -0.68 22.44
CA GLN A 152 10.78 0.75 22.70
C GLN A 152 9.69 1.54 22.01
N GLU A 153 9.34 2.70 22.53
CA GLU A 153 8.39 3.63 21.90
C GLU A 153 9.04 4.32 20.70
N GLY A 154 8.26 4.52 19.64
CA GLY A 154 8.72 5.12 18.37
C GLY A 154 9.64 4.21 17.57
N LEU A 155 9.99 4.63 16.36
CA LEU A 155 10.78 3.84 15.40
C LEU A 155 12.27 4.22 15.39
N GLU A 156 12.66 5.38 15.93
CA GLU A 156 14.08 5.74 16.02
C GLU A 156 14.77 4.89 17.10
N PRO A 157 15.85 4.15 16.77
CA PRO A 157 16.56 3.33 17.74
C PRO A 157 17.14 4.17 18.89
N GLN A 158 16.66 3.93 20.11
CA GLN A 158 17.08 4.66 21.31
C GLN A 158 18.28 4.01 21.99
N VAL A 159 18.37 2.68 21.92
CA VAL A 159 19.42 1.87 22.55
C VAL A 159 20.38 1.35 21.48
N GLY A 160 21.68 1.55 21.68
CA GLY A 160 22.72 1.12 20.75
C GLY A 160 23.40 2.27 19.99
N PRO A 161 22.68 3.29 19.50
CA PRO A 161 23.34 4.42 18.83
C PRO A 161 24.34 5.16 19.71
N THR A 162 25.54 5.36 19.20
CA THR A 162 26.60 6.19 19.82
C THR A 162 26.29 7.67 19.63
N ARG A 163 27.12 8.55 20.23
CA ARG A 163 27.05 9.99 19.97
C ARG A 163 27.24 10.29 18.48
N ARG A 164 28.24 9.66 17.84
CA ARG A 164 28.48 9.81 16.39
C ARG A 164 27.26 9.42 15.54
N ASP A 165 26.55 8.36 15.94
CA ASP A 165 25.32 7.96 15.23
C ASP A 165 24.25 9.03 15.36
N ARG A 166 23.99 9.53 16.56
CA ARG A 166 23.03 10.63 16.79
C ARG A 166 23.40 11.93 16.05
N ASP A 167 24.68 12.27 15.97
CA ASP A 167 25.14 13.40 15.18
C ASP A 167 24.83 13.20 13.67
N GLN A 168 24.84 11.96 13.17
CA GLN A 168 24.46 11.66 11.79
C GLN A 168 22.95 11.74 11.56
N PHE A 169 22.12 11.33 12.51
CA PHE A 169 20.67 11.57 12.46
C PHE A 169 20.38 13.08 12.37
N ALA A 170 20.95 13.88 13.25
CA ALA A 170 20.77 15.33 13.21
C ALA A 170 21.23 15.96 11.88
N ARG A 171 22.33 15.49 11.31
CA ARG A 171 22.80 15.93 9.98
C ARG A 171 21.82 15.52 8.88
N PHE A 172 21.28 14.32 8.93
CA PHE A 172 20.28 13.86 7.98
C PHE A 172 18.99 14.69 8.07
N GLU A 173 18.48 14.94 9.27
CA GLU A 173 17.32 15.81 9.48
C GLU A 173 17.54 17.22 8.92
N ALA A 174 18.71 17.82 9.13
CA ALA A 174 19.05 19.12 8.53
C ALA A 174 18.99 19.08 6.98
N ARG A 175 19.41 17.96 6.35
CA ARG A 175 19.27 17.78 4.90
C ARG A 175 17.81 17.63 4.47
N VAL A 176 17.00 16.91 5.23
CA VAL A 176 15.56 16.78 5.00
C VAL A 176 14.87 18.15 5.11
N ASP A 177 15.20 18.95 6.12
CA ASP A 177 14.64 20.29 6.28
C ASP A 177 15.05 21.22 5.13
N ALA A 178 16.29 21.17 4.71
CA ALA A 178 16.75 21.91 3.53
C ALA A 178 15.99 21.46 2.26
N ALA A 179 15.79 20.15 2.07
CA ALA A 179 15.00 19.62 0.96
C ALA A 179 13.55 20.11 1.02
N ARG A 180 12.90 20.04 2.17
CA ARG A 180 11.52 20.54 2.40
C ARG A 180 11.39 22.02 2.05
N ALA A 181 12.36 22.84 2.46
CA ALA A 181 12.38 24.28 2.21
C ALA A 181 12.45 24.63 0.70
N THR A 182 12.91 23.72 -0.16
CA THR A 182 12.91 23.94 -1.62
C THR A 182 11.50 23.99 -2.23
N GLY A 183 10.48 23.45 -1.54
CA GLY A 183 9.13 23.29 -2.05
C GLY A 183 8.98 22.28 -3.20
N GLN A 184 10.02 21.49 -3.51
CA GLN A 184 9.99 20.48 -4.56
C GLN A 184 9.49 19.12 -4.09
N PHE A 185 9.55 18.86 -2.80
CA PHE A 185 9.09 17.62 -2.18
C PHE A 185 7.67 17.84 -1.64
N THR A 186 6.67 17.55 -2.47
CA THR A 186 5.26 17.81 -2.15
C THR A 186 4.43 16.55 -2.26
N ILE A 187 3.34 16.50 -1.50
CA ILE A 187 2.24 15.56 -1.70
C ILE A 187 0.99 16.41 -2.00
N PRO A 188 0.38 16.31 -3.20
CA PRO A 188 0.80 15.49 -4.36
C PRO A 188 2.13 15.96 -5.00
N MET A 189 2.90 14.97 -5.47
CA MET A 189 4.21 15.18 -6.08
C MET A 189 4.18 16.13 -7.29
N ALA A 190 3.14 16.06 -8.11
CA ALA A 190 3.00 16.86 -9.31
C ALA A 190 3.00 18.39 -9.06
N LEU A 191 2.72 18.84 -7.85
CA LEU A 191 2.67 20.26 -7.51
C LEU A 191 4.06 20.88 -7.27
N GLY A 192 5.08 20.06 -6.96
CA GLY A 192 6.40 20.55 -6.62
C GLY A 192 7.55 19.93 -7.40
N ALA A 193 7.45 18.67 -7.78
CA ALA A 193 8.56 17.93 -8.39
C ALA A 193 9.11 18.57 -9.67
N ARG A 194 10.41 18.61 -9.76
CA ARG A 194 11.19 19.08 -10.92
C ARG A 194 12.28 18.05 -11.22
N PRO A 195 12.82 18.00 -12.46
CA PRO A 195 14.02 17.24 -12.72
C PRO A 195 15.10 17.59 -11.71
N SER A 196 15.73 16.59 -11.12
CA SER A 196 16.67 16.76 -10.03
C SER A 196 17.87 15.81 -10.18
N PRO A 197 19.11 16.28 -9.95
CA PRO A 197 20.27 15.40 -9.91
C PRO A 197 20.16 14.28 -8.85
N LEU A 198 19.33 14.47 -7.83
CA LEU A 198 19.04 13.45 -6.81
C LEU A 198 18.33 12.23 -7.42
N ASP A 199 17.57 12.40 -8.50
CA ASP A 199 16.91 11.28 -9.16
C ASP A 199 17.88 10.37 -9.94
N ALA A 200 19.07 10.86 -10.31
CA ALA A 200 20.03 10.11 -11.10
C ALA A 200 20.86 9.09 -10.29
N LYS A 201 20.74 9.08 -8.97
CA LYS A 201 21.50 8.21 -8.07
C LYS A 201 20.59 7.53 -7.06
N SER A 202 21.06 6.42 -6.46
CA SER A 202 20.33 5.77 -5.39
C SER A 202 20.41 6.54 -4.08
N MET A 203 19.47 6.29 -3.17
CA MET A 203 19.50 6.83 -1.81
C MET A 203 20.74 6.35 -1.04
N ALA A 204 21.18 5.11 -1.27
CA ALA A 204 22.40 4.58 -0.68
C ALA A 204 23.66 5.31 -1.20
N ASP A 205 23.72 5.66 -2.49
CA ASP A 205 24.82 6.45 -3.05
C ASP A 205 24.86 7.85 -2.46
N TRP A 206 23.70 8.50 -2.36
CA TRP A 206 23.58 9.82 -1.75
C TRP A 206 24.03 9.82 -0.29
N LEU A 207 23.63 8.82 0.51
CA LEU A 207 24.09 8.67 1.90
C LEU A 207 25.61 8.55 1.99
N ARG A 208 26.24 7.84 1.03
CA ARG A 208 27.69 7.69 0.98
C ARG A 208 28.38 9.01 0.64
N GLU A 209 27.85 9.76 -0.33
CA GLU A 209 28.35 11.09 -0.70
C GLU A 209 28.28 12.07 0.48
N GLU A 210 27.17 12.03 1.24
CA GLU A 210 26.95 12.86 2.43
C GLU A 210 27.75 12.37 3.66
N ARG A 211 28.49 11.25 3.54
CA ARG A 211 29.23 10.60 4.64
C ARG A 211 28.32 10.27 5.84
N LEU A 212 27.16 9.71 5.53
CA LEU A 212 26.16 9.21 6.48
C LEU A 212 26.25 7.68 6.51
N ASP A 213 27.17 7.16 7.35
CA ASP A 213 27.55 5.76 7.40
C ASP A 213 27.02 5.00 8.64
N SER A 214 26.28 5.68 9.53
CA SER A 214 25.67 5.06 10.72
C SER A 214 24.77 3.89 10.32
N PRO A 215 24.97 2.67 10.85
CA PRO A 215 24.11 1.54 10.55
C PRO A 215 22.67 1.74 11.05
N TRP A 216 22.49 2.51 12.12
CA TRP A 216 21.20 2.86 12.68
C TRP A 216 20.41 3.80 11.78
N LEU A 217 21.05 4.85 11.30
CA LEU A 217 20.46 5.79 10.34
C LEU A 217 20.12 5.07 9.02
N ARG A 218 21.05 4.25 8.53
CA ARG A 218 20.81 3.46 7.30
C ARG A 218 19.60 2.54 7.43
N TRP A 219 19.44 1.89 8.58
CA TRP A 219 18.26 1.06 8.85
C TRP A 219 16.98 1.91 8.81
N SER A 220 16.94 3.08 9.47
CA SER A 220 15.76 3.96 9.49
C SER A 220 15.38 4.43 8.08
N ILE A 221 16.39 4.81 7.27
CA ILE A 221 16.17 5.22 5.87
C ILE A 221 15.72 4.04 5.00
N ASP A 222 16.32 2.87 5.20
CA ASP A 222 15.95 1.65 4.49
C ASP A 222 14.51 1.22 4.85
N TYR A 223 14.12 1.38 6.12
CA TYR A 223 12.74 1.17 6.57
C TYR A 223 11.77 2.08 5.79
N GLY A 224 12.02 3.39 5.74
CA GLY A 224 11.16 4.33 5.01
C GLY A 224 11.09 4.05 3.50
N CYS A 225 12.21 3.65 2.87
CA CYS A 225 12.20 3.24 1.46
C CYS A 225 11.40 1.95 1.22
N ARG A 226 11.46 1.02 2.15
CA ARG A 226 10.69 -0.23 2.09
C ARG A 226 9.21 -0.01 2.31
N ASP A 227 8.87 0.90 3.21
CA ASP A 227 7.49 1.25 3.55
C ASP A 227 6.76 1.87 2.35
N ASP A 228 7.28 2.93 1.77
CA ASP A 228 6.62 3.67 0.68
C ASP A 228 6.83 3.06 -0.72
N TYR A 229 7.93 2.31 -0.93
CA TYR A 229 8.32 1.85 -2.28
C TYR A 229 8.53 0.35 -2.38
N GLY A 230 8.51 -0.37 -1.28
CA GLY A 230 8.84 -1.79 -1.24
C GLY A 230 10.25 -2.09 -1.76
N ALA A 231 11.15 -1.15 -1.67
CA ALA A 231 12.52 -1.22 -2.18
C ALA A 231 13.50 -0.72 -1.13
N ARG A 232 14.73 -1.22 -1.16
CA ARG A 232 15.81 -0.75 -0.29
C ARG A 232 16.41 0.55 -0.82
N ALA A 233 17.16 1.23 0.04
CA ALA A 233 17.88 2.47 -0.30
C ALA A 233 18.80 2.33 -1.53
N GLU A 234 19.33 1.13 -1.81
CA GLU A 234 20.14 0.84 -2.98
C GLU A 234 19.35 0.89 -4.30
N ALA A 235 18.05 0.59 -4.27
CA ALA A 235 17.20 0.55 -5.45
C ALA A 235 16.25 1.75 -5.56
N THR A 236 16.15 2.57 -4.53
CA THR A 236 15.30 3.77 -4.49
C THR A 236 16.13 4.98 -4.91
N SER A 237 15.60 5.86 -5.78
CA SER A 237 16.28 7.10 -6.12
C SER A 237 16.45 8.00 -4.88
N ALA A 238 17.52 8.76 -4.83
CA ALA A 238 17.76 9.67 -3.69
C ALA A 238 16.68 10.74 -3.58
N TRP A 239 16.10 11.15 -4.72
CA TRP A 239 14.95 12.05 -4.70
C TRP A 239 13.76 11.42 -3.97
N ALA A 240 13.42 10.19 -4.30
CA ALA A 240 12.30 9.48 -3.67
C ALA A 240 12.60 9.17 -2.19
N GLY A 241 13.81 8.71 -1.87
CA GLY A 241 14.23 8.47 -0.49
C GLY A 241 14.13 9.71 0.39
N LEU A 242 14.51 10.88 -0.13
CA LEU A 242 14.31 12.16 0.56
C LEU A 242 12.85 12.59 0.59
N HIS A 243 12.06 12.27 -0.46
CA HIS A 243 10.65 12.61 -0.52
C HIS A 243 9.86 11.96 0.63
N TYR A 244 10.19 10.73 1.03
CA TYR A 244 9.55 10.07 2.16
C TYR A 244 9.57 10.95 3.41
N PHE A 245 10.70 11.59 3.70
CA PHE A 245 10.88 12.44 4.90
C PHE A 245 10.50 13.91 4.68
N ALA A 246 10.74 14.46 3.49
CA ALA A 246 10.56 15.89 3.22
C ALA A 246 9.18 16.24 2.67
N GLY A 247 8.48 15.28 2.04
CA GLY A 247 7.17 15.50 1.44
C GLY A 247 6.01 15.54 2.45
N ARG A 248 6.22 14.93 3.62
CA ARG A 248 5.24 14.90 4.71
C ARG A 248 5.42 16.08 5.64
N GLU A 249 4.30 16.61 6.15
CA GLU A 249 4.36 17.58 7.24
C GLU A 249 4.95 16.91 8.50
N ARG A 250 5.63 17.70 9.35
CA ARG A 250 6.03 17.23 10.67
C ARG A 250 4.76 17.01 11.49
N GLN A 251 4.42 15.76 11.76
CA GLN A 251 3.17 15.41 12.42
C GLN A 251 3.39 15.21 13.92
N GLU A 252 2.76 16.05 14.72
CA GLU A 252 2.65 15.83 16.16
C GLU A 252 1.45 14.93 16.50
N MET A 253 0.48 14.77 15.58
CA MET A 253 -0.83 14.15 15.84
C MET A 253 -0.95 12.69 15.35
N GLY A 254 0.03 12.13 14.68
CA GLY A 254 -0.06 10.78 14.06
C GLY A 254 -0.90 10.75 12.77
N PRO A 255 -0.93 9.61 12.07
CA PRO A 255 -1.67 9.46 10.82
C PRO A 255 -3.18 9.30 11.05
N LEU A 256 -3.96 9.50 9.99
CA LEU A 256 -5.36 9.08 9.93
C LEU A 256 -5.43 7.58 9.68
N THR A 257 -6.24 6.85 10.44
CA THR A 257 -6.42 5.42 10.29
C THR A 257 -7.81 4.95 10.76
N TRP A 258 -8.20 3.79 10.27
CA TRP A 258 -9.47 3.12 10.54
C TRP A 258 -9.21 1.63 10.78
N PRO A 259 -10.11 0.88 11.43
CA PRO A 259 -10.00 -0.57 11.52
C PRO A 259 -9.83 -1.24 10.14
N GLU A 260 -10.57 -0.77 9.15
CA GLU A 260 -10.51 -1.18 7.74
C GLU A 260 -9.25 -0.67 7.02
N GLY A 261 -8.42 0.14 7.66
CA GLY A 261 -7.41 0.93 6.96
C GLY A 261 -8.05 1.81 5.88
N ASN A 262 -7.38 1.97 4.74
CA ASN A 262 -7.91 2.79 3.64
C ASN A 262 -9.15 2.18 2.94
N GLY A 263 -9.55 0.96 3.30
CA GLY A 263 -10.82 0.35 2.91
C GLY A 263 -12.02 1.18 3.33
N TRP A 264 -11.93 1.84 4.50
CA TRP A 264 -12.97 2.78 4.94
C TRP A 264 -13.24 3.88 3.91
N ILE A 265 -12.18 4.46 3.32
CA ILE A 265 -12.31 5.50 2.28
C ILE A 265 -12.90 4.90 1.01
N THR A 266 -12.46 3.70 0.64
CA THR A 266 -12.99 2.96 -0.52
C THR A 266 -14.49 2.74 -0.41
N ASP A 267 -14.98 2.29 0.75
CA ASP A 267 -16.40 2.06 0.99
C ASP A 267 -17.19 3.37 0.89
N ARG A 268 -16.69 4.48 1.44
CA ARG A 268 -17.34 5.80 1.35
C ARG A 268 -17.39 6.36 -0.07
N LEU A 269 -16.35 6.10 -0.87
CA LEU A 269 -16.36 6.44 -2.30
C LEU A 269 -17.37 5.57 -3.05
N LEU A 270 -17.39 4.26 -2.77
CA LEU A 270 -18.31 3.31 -3.41
C LEU A 270 -19.78 3.63 -3.09
N GLU A 271 -20.11 4.00 -1.86
CA GLU A 271 -21.45 4.46 -1.47
C GLU A 271 -21.96 5.62 -2.35
N ARG A 272 -21.06 6.51 -2.78
CA ARG A 272 -21.38 7.67 -3.62
C ARG A 272 -21.56 7.34 -5.10
N VAL A 273 -20.79 6.37 -5.60
CA VAL A 273 -20.70 6.09 -7.03
C VAL A 273 -21.21 4.69 -7.43
N GLY A 274 -21.66 3.90 -6.46
CA GLY A 274 -21.88 2.45 -6.61
C GLY A 274 -22.78 2.03 -7.78
N GLY A 275 -23.76 2.84 -8.13
CA GLY A 275 -24.64 2.59 -9.29
C GLY A 275 -23.89 2.55 -10.63
N ALA A 276 -22.72 3.16 -10.74
CA ALA A 276 -21.92 3.21 -11.96
C ALA A 276 -20.80 2.15 -11.99
N VAL A 277 -20.57 1.42 -10.90
CA VAL A 277 -19.48 0.42 -10.82
C VAL A 277 -19.94 -0.94 -11.32
N ARG A 278 -19.10 -1.59 -12.11
CA ARG A 278 -19.27 -2.96 -12.62
C ARG A 278 -18.02 -3.75 -12.27
N THR A 279 -18.17 -4.68 -11.34
CA THR A 279 -17.13 -5.66 -10.97
C THR A 279 -17.13 -6.86 -11.92
N ARG A 280 -16.09 -7.68 -11.88
CA ARG A 280 -15.87 -8.84 -12.77
C ARG A 280 -15.86 -8.45 -14.26
N GLN A 281 -15.44 -7.21 -14.55
CA GLN A 281 -15.35 -6.65 -15.88
C GLN A 281 -13.87 -6.46 -16.27
N MET A 282 -13.23 -7.54 -16.65
CA MET A 282 -11.83 -7.49 -17.11
C MET A 282 -11.76 -6.83 -18.49
N VAL A 283 -11.24 -5.60 -18.54
CA VAL A 283 -10.95 -4.93 -19.80
C VAL A 283 -9.72 -5.57 -20.42
N TYR A 284 -9.86 -6.15 -21.61
CA TYR A 284 -8.78 -6.82 -22.31
C TYR A 284 -8.34 -6.12 -23.62
N ARG A 285 -9.13 -5.15 -24.11
CA ARG A 285 -8.79 -4.37 -25.30
C ARG A 285 -9.43 -2.98 -25.26
N ILE A 286 -8.63 -1.97 -25.60
CA ILE A 286 -9.04 -0.59 -25.77
C ILE A 286 -8.50 -0.13 -27.11
N THR A 287 -9.40 0.22 -28.05
CA THR A 287 -9.04 0.62 -29.41
C THR A 287 -9.76 1.90 -29.82
N ARG A 288 -9.13 2.70 -30.68
CA ARG A 288 -9.74 3.90 -31.23
C ARG A 288 -10.60 3.51 -32.45
N LYS A 289 -11.88 3.90 -32.45
CA LYS A 289 -12.82 3.72 -33.57
C LYS A 289 -13.39 5.07 -34.01
N GLY A 290 -12.76 5.70 -35.00
CA GLY A 290 -13.12 7.05 -35.40
C GLY A 290 -12.95 8.06 -34.25
N ARG A 291 -14.04 8.72 -33.85
CA ARG A 291 -14.01 9.71 -32.76
C ARG A 291 -14.23 9.09 -31.36
N GLN A 292 -14.58 7.81 -31.27
CA GLN A 292 -14.88 7.12 -30.03
C GLN A 292 -13.83 6.06 -29.69
N TRP A 293 -13.81 5.65 -28.45
CA TRP A 293 -13.05 4.52 -27.94
C TRP A 293 -13.96 3.29 -27.80
N SER A 294 -13.45 2.15 -28.21
CA SER A 294 -14.02 0.83 -27.93
C SER A 294 -13.26 0.21 -26.76
N VAL A 295 -13.93 0.01 -25.63
CA VAL A 295 -13.41 -0.65 -24.43
C VAL A 295 -14.10 -1.99 -24.29
N VAL A 296 -13.35 -3.10 -24.34
CA VAL A 296 -13.90 -4.43 -24.50
C VAL A 296 -13.65 -5.29 -23.27
N THR A 297 -14.74 -5.86 -22.74
CA THR A 297 -14.76 -6.91 -21.69
C THR A 297 -15.28 -8.21 -22.30
N PRO A 298 -15.18 -9.37 -21.62
CA PRO A 298 -15.63 -10.64 -22.16
C PRO A 298 -17.12 -10.70 -22.55
N ASP A 299 -17.96 -9.89 -21.91
CA ASP A 299 -19.43 -9.90 -22.13
C ASP A 299 -19.92 -8.69 -22.93
N ARG A 300 -19.13 -7.61 -23.05
CA ARG A 300 -19.61 -6.35 -23.61
C ARG A 300 -18.51 -5.51 -24.25
N GLU A 301 -18.89 -4.77 -25.30
CA GLU A 301 -18.14 -3.63 -25.85
C GLU A 301 -18.77 -2.33 -25.34
N TRP A 302 -17.96 -1.46 -24.74
CA TRP A 302 -18.33 -0.13 -24.33
C TRP A 302 -17.81 0.87 -25.36
N GLN A 303 -18.68 1.69 -25.94
CA GLN A 303 -18.31 2.78 -26.82
C GLN A 303 -18.32 4.09 -26.02
N ALA A 304 -17.17 4.75 -25.93
CA ALA A 304 -16.98 5.93 -25.08
C ALA A 304 -16.34 7.08 -25.84
N ASP A 305 -16.70 8.31 -25.50
CA ASP A 305 -16.04 9.51 -26.01
C ASP A 305 -14.71 9.75 -25.30
N VAL A 306 -14.63 9.34 -24.04
CA VAL A 306 -13.46 9.49 -23.16
C VAL A 306 -13.18 8.20 -22.41
N VAL A 307 -11.90 7.87 -22.24
CA VAL A 307 -11.43 6.79 -21.38
C VAL A 307 -10.49 7.35 -20.31
N ILE A 308 -10.73 6.98 -19.05
CA ILE A 308 -9.81 7.18 -17.93
C ILE A 308 -9.22 5.81 -17.57
N PHE A 309 -7.93 5.62 -17.87
CA PHE A 309 -7.22 4.39 -17.56
C PHE A 309 -6.59 4.51 -16.17
N ALA A 310 -7.27 3.94 -15.17
CA ALA A 310 -6.91 3.97 -13.76
C ALA A 310 -6.39 2.61 -13.24
N ALA A 311 -6.10 1.68 -14.15
CA ALA A 311 -5.42 0.43 -13.85
C ALA A 311 -3.89 0.62 -13.80
N PRO A 312 -3.13 -0.33 -13.19
CA PRO A 312 -1.66 -0.24 -13.15
C PRO A 312 -1.04 0.00 -14.53
N SER A 313 -0.04 0.87 -14.57
CA SER A 313 0.52 1.39 -15.84
C SER A 313 1.15 0.31 -16.72
N PHE A 314 1.68 -0.78 -16.12
CA PHE A 314 2.25 -1.89 -16.91
C PHE A 314 1.22 -2.64 -17.76
N LEU A 315 -0.08 -2.45 -17.51
CA LEU A 315 -1.15 -3.02 -18.32
C LEU A 315 -1.44 -2.21 -19.59
N ALA A 316 -1.02 -0.95 -19.65
CA ALA A 316 -1.36 -0.04 -20.76
C ALA A 316 -0.97 -0.62 -22.13
N SER A 317 0.26 -1.09 -22.30
CA SER A 317 0.74 -1.72 -23.54
C SER A 317 0.09 -3.05 -23.88
N ARG A 318 -0.61 -3.66 -22.92
CA ARG A 318 -1.27 -4.96 -23.11
C ARG A 318 -2.73 -4.84 -23.53
N VAL A 319 -3.40 -3.79 -23.07
CA VAL A 319 -4.85 -3.63 -23.29
C VAL A 319 -5.18 -2.45 -24.22
N ILE A 320 -4.31 -1.45 -24.34
CA ILE A 320 -4.52 -0.28 -25.21
C ILE A 320 -3.76 -0.51 -26.51
N GLU A 321 -4.47 -0.41 -27.64
CA GLU A 321 -3.85 -0.46 -28.95
C GLU A 321 -2.82 0.67 -29.12
N ASN A 322 -1.57 0.30 -29.43
CA ASN A 322 -0.42 1.21 -29.42
C ASN A 322 -0.26 1.97 -28.07
N GLY A 323 -0.66 1.34 -26.98
CA GLY A 323 -0.46 1.85 -25.62
C GLY A 323 1.02 1.92 -25.26
N PRO A 324 1.43 2.86 -24.40
CA PRO A 324 2.81 3.02 -24.01
C PRO A 324 3.31 1.80 -23.23
N ALA A 325 4.50 1.32 -23.57
CA ALA A 325 5.24 0.37 -22.79
C ALA A 325 5.94 1.10 -21.63
N THR A 326 6.13 0.38 -20.51
CA THR A 326 6.79 0.90 -19.31
C THR A 326 8.00 0.05 -18.92
N PRO A 327 9.03 -0.07 -19.78
CA PRO A 327 10.17 -0.94 -19.54
C PRO A 327 10.98 -0.54 -18.31
N ASP A 328 10.98 0.75 -17.98
CA ASP A 328 11.73 1.34 -16.87
C ASP A 328 10.94 1.31 -15.54
N PHE A 329 9.68 0.84 -15.57
CA PHE A 329 8.88 0.76 -14.35
C PHE A 329 9.09 -0.58 -13.67
N GLU A 330 9.56 -0.53 -12.45
CA GLU A 330 9.69 -1.69 -11.58
C GLU A 330 8.58 -1.69 -10.52
N TYR A 331 8.14 -2.89 -10.14
CA TYR A 331 7.08 -3.05 -9.12
C TYR A 331 7.54 -4.03 -8.05
N SER A 332 7.36 -3.63 -6.82
CA SER A 332 7.66 -4.45 -5.66
C SER A 332 6.57 -5.49 -5.42
N PRO A 333 6.92 -6.77 -5.29
CA PRO A 333 5.99 -7.77 -4.78
C PRO A 333 5.92 -7.70 -3.25
N TRP A 334 4.71 -7.92 -2.73
CA TRP A 334 4.43 -7.90 -1.29
C TRP A 334 3.64 -9.14 -0.86
N LEU A 335 3.87 -9.54 0.37
CA LEU A 335 3.02 -10.45 1.11
C LEU A 335 2.39 -9.68 2.26
N THR A 336 1.06 -9.73 2.37
CA THR A 336 0.36 -9.31 3.58
C THR A 336 -0.36 -10.50 4.19
N ALA A 337 -0.45 -10.54 5.53
CA ALA A 337 -1.13 -11.63 6.21
C ALA A 337 -1.98 -11.10 7.36
N ASN A 338 -3.26 -11.45 7.36
CA ASN A 338 -4.13 -11.20 8.50
C ASN A 338 -4.09 -12.39 9.44
N VAL A 339 -3.52 -12.18 10.62
CA VAL A 339 -3.38 -13.18 11.70
C VAL A 339 -4.49 -12.95 12.70
N TRP A 340 -5.44 -13.89 12.78
CA TRP A 340 -6.58 -13.82 13.69
C TRP A 340 -6.17 -14.43 15.03
N LEU A 341 -6.29 -13.66 16.10
CA LEU A 341 -5.92 -14.02 17.46
C LEU A 341 -7.17 -14.16 18.33
N ASP A 342 -7.37 -15.31 18.95
CA ASP A 342 -8.46 -15.53 19.90
C ASP A 342 -8.19 -14.99 21.29
N ARG A 343 -6.95 -14.64 21.57
CA ARG A 343 -6.47 -13.90 22.74
C ARG A 343 -5.20 -13.15 22.39
N TRP A 344 -4.86 -12.16 23.17
CA TRP A 344 -3.60 -11.43 23.02
C TRP A 344 -2.43 -12.32 23.44
N PRO A 345 -1.31 -12.34 22.71
CA PRO A 345 -0.06 -12.88 23.17
C PRO A 345 0.43 -12.16 24.43
N GLN A 346 1.26 -12.82 25.24
CA GLN A 346 1.86 -12.19 26.41
C GLN A 346 2.80 -11.07 26.00
N GLU A 347 2.47 -9.87 26.42
CA GLU A 347 3.32 -8.70 26.18
C GLU A 347 4.44 -8.62 27.22
N ARG A 348 5.63 -8.20 26.77
CA ARG A 348 6.80 -7.99 27.62
C ARG A 348 7.29 -6.55 27.47
N GLY A 349 6.97 -5.72 28.43
CA GLY A 349 7.34 -4.30 28.42
C GLY A 349 6.20 -3.41 27.97
N LEU A 350 6.40 -2.62 26.91
CA LEU A 350 5.41 -1.67 26.42
C LEU A 350 4.15 -2.36 25.87
N PRO A 351 2.96 -1.77 26.06
CA PRO A 351 1.72 -2.29 25.48
C PRO A 351 1.79 -2.28 23.95
N PRO A 352 0.91 -3.05 23.27
CA PRO A 352 0.80 -3.02 21.82
C PRO A 352 0.52 -1.61 21.32
N ALA A 353 1.29 -1.17 20.31
CA ALA A 353 1.01 0.04 19.55
C ALA A 353 0.10 -0.28 18.36
N TRP A 354 -0.32 0.75 17.67
CA TRP A 354 -0.97 0.57 16.38
C TRP A 354 -0.03 -0.08 15.38
N ASP A 355 1.19 0.46 15.19
CA ASP A 355 2.25 -0.13 14.37
C ASP A 355 3.37 -0.72 15.22
N ASN A 356 3.80 -1.94 14.88
CA ASN A 356 4.71 -2.76 15.68
C ASN A 356 5.82 -3.30 14.77
N VAL A 357 6.96 -2.62 14.76
CA VAL A 357 8.07 -2.84 13.84
C VAL A 357 9.17 -3.70 14.47
N PHE A 358 9.83 -4.51 13.66
CA PHE A 358 10.96 -5.34 14.07
C PHE A 358 12.25 -4.84 13.44
N PHE A 359 13.27 -4.50 14.25
CA PHE A 359 14.53 -3.94 13.75
C PHE A 359 15.21 -4.85 12.72
N ASP A 360 15.47 -6.09 13.04
CA ASP A 360 16.19 -7.03 12.16
C ASP A 360 15.27 -8.04 11.45
N SER A 361 14.12 -7.58 10.94
CA SER A 361 13.19 -8.43 10.25
C SER A 361 13.24 -8.24 8.72
N PRO A 362 12.95 -9.30 7.95
CA PRO A 362 12.64 -9.14 6.54
C PRO A 362 11.31 -8.40 6.31
N SER A 363 10.40 -8.41 7.30
CA SER A 363 9.13 -7.70 7.25
C SER A 363 9.25 -6.25 7.73
N LEU A 364 8.15 -5.53 7.61
CA LEU A 364 7.97 -4.21 8.24
C LEU A 364 7.24 -4.32 9.59
N GLY A 365 6.86 -5.53 10.01
CA GLY A 365 6.11 -5.75 11.23
C GLY A 365 4.62 -5.93 10.98
N TYR A 366 3.78 -5.42 11.89
CA TYR A 366 2.33 -5.58 11.80
C TYR A 366 1.59 -4.41 12.43
N VAL A 367 0.40 -4.12 11.92
CA VAL A 367 -0.55 -3.21 12.59
C VAL A 367 -1.66 -3.99 13.28
N VAL A 368 -2.21 -3.38 14.33
CA VAL A 368 -3.30 -3.93 15.14
C VAL A 368 -4.64 -3.36 14.66
N ALA A 369 -5.46 -4.17 14.00
CA ALA A 369 -6.73 -3.70 13.42
C ALA A 369 -7.74 -3.21 14.48
N THR A 370 -7.66 -3.70 15.71
CA THR A 370 -8.54 -3.28 16.80
C THR A 370 -8.03 -2.06 17.56
N HIS A 371 -6.90 -1.46 17.18
CA HIS A 371 -6.27 -0.37 17.93
C HIS A 371 -7.19 0.86 18.07
N GLN A 372 -7.89 1.23 17.02
CA GLN A 372 -8.84 2.36 17.00
C GLN A 372 -10.20 2.07 17.68
N SER A 373 -10.34 0.90 18.33
CA SER A 373 -11.58 0.53 18.99
C SER A 373 -11.73 1.27 20.34
N LEU A 374 -12.87 1.89 20.56
CA LEU A 374 -13.22 2.55 21.83
C LEU A 374 -13.75 1.58 22.89
N ARG A 375 -13.69 0.26 22.66
CA ARG A 375 -14.13 -0.74 23.64
C ARG A 375 -13.12 -0.84 24.77
N THR A 376 -13.59 -0.89 26.01
CA THR A 376 -12.73 -1.04 27.20
C THR A 376 -12.08 -2.41 27.32
N PHE A 377 -12.65 -3.44 26.71
CA PHE A 377 -12.14 -4.79 26.71
C PHE A 377 -12.24 -5.42 25.32
N ILE A 378 -11.12 -5.83 24.78
CA ILE A 378 -10.99 -6.43 23.43
C ILE A 378 -10.26 -7.76 23.59
N PRO A 379 -10.99 -8.89 23.76
CA PRO A 379 -10.37 -10.20 24.02
C PRO A 379 -9.67 -10.80 22.80
N ARG A 380 -10.08 -10.41 21.59
CA ARG A 380 -9.61 -10.93 20.30
C ARG A 380 -9.17 -9.79 19.41
N THR A 381 -8.25 -10.06 18.49
CA THR A 381 -7.78 -9.06 17.53
C THR A 381 -7.38 -9.68 16.20
N VAL A 382 -7.11 -8.84 15.22
CA VAL A 382 -6.46 -9.21 13.96
C VAL A 382 -5.21 -8.36 13.84
N TRP A 383 -4.07 -9.02 13.56
CA TRP A 383 -2.84 -8.35 13.20
C TRP A 383 -2.62 -8.45 11.70
N THR A 384 -2.43 -7.32 11.05
CA THR A 384 -2.09 -7.28 9.64
C THR A 384 -0.58 -7.14 9.51
N TYR A 385 0.06 -8.20 9.08
CA TYR A 385 1.50 -8.30 8.90
C TYR A 385 1.88 -7.90 7.48
N TYR A 386 3.01 -7.17 7.31
CA TYR A 386 3.49 -6.64 6.05
C TYR A 386 4.90 -7.09 5.74
N TRP A 387 5.10 -7.59 4.53
CA TRP A 387 6.41 -7.99 4.06
C TRP A 387 6.63 -7.54 2.61
N ALA A 388 7.45 -6.49 2.43
CA ALA A 388 8.01 -6.13 1.13
C ALA A 388 9.07 -7.16 0.74
N LEU A 389 8.94 -7.79 -0.42
CA LEU A 389 9.94 -8.71 -0.92
C LEU A 389 11.04 -7.90 -1.64
N ASP A 390 11.96 -7.36 -0.87
CA ASP A 390 12.95 -6.37 -1.25
C ASP A 390 14.34 -6.94 -1.56
N ARG A 391 14.58 -8.22 -1.26
CA ARG A 391 15.86 -8.89 -1.50
C ARG A 391 15.84 -9.59 -2.86
N GLY A 392 16.85 -9.35 -3.70
CA GLY A 392 16.90 -9.84 -5.06
C GLY A 392 16.05 -9.02 -6.05
N THR A 393 15.83 -9.53 -7.23
CA THR A 393 15.07 -8.83 -8.27
C THR A 393 13.55 -8.95 -8.04
N PRO A 394 12.75 -7.94 -8.44
CA PRO A 394 11.29 -8.04 -8.37
C PRO A 394 10.73 -9.26 -9.12
N ARG A 395 11.35 -9.66 -10.23
CA ARG A 395 10.93 -10.82 -11.01
C ARG A 395 11.13 -12.13 -10.25
N GLU A 396 12.30 -12.34 -9.65
CA GLU A 396 12.60 -13.53 -8.83
C GLU A 396 11.66 -13.62 -7.65
N ASN A 397 11.43 -12.48 -6.96
CA ASN A 397 10.52 -12.41 -5.83
C ASN A 397 9.07 -12.72 -6.21
N ARG A 398 8.59 -12.28 -7.39
CA ARG A 398 7.25 -12.65 -7.89
C ARG A 398 7.14 -14.14 -8.15
N ILE A 399 8.14 -14.74 -8.80
CA ILE A 399 8.16 -16.18 -9.08
C ILE A 399 8.17 -16.95 -7.75
N TRP A 400 9.05 -16.56 -6.83
CA TRP A 400 9.11 -17.16 -5.50
C TRP A 400 7.76 -17.08 -4.79
N LEU A 401 7.15 -15.89 -4.70
CA LEU A 401 5.86 -15.68 -4.03
C LEU A 401 4.73 -16.54 -4.62
N LEU A 402 4.69 -16.64 -5.95
CA LEU A 402 3.67 -17.41 -6.66
C LEU A 402 3.80 -18.91 -6.44
N THR A 403 5.04 -19.42 -6.26
CA THR A 403 5.33 -20.86 -6.13
C THR A 403 5.26 -21.37 -4.70
N GLN A 404 5.17 -20.49 -3.70
CA GLN A 404 5.09 -20.91 -2.30
C GLN A 404 3.74 -21.53 -1.95
N ARG A 405 3.78 -22.56 -1.08
CA ARG A 405 2.56 -23.07 -0.44
C ARG A 405 2.12 -22.13 0.68
N TRP A 406 0.84 -22.05 0.90
CA TRP A 406 0.28 -21.25 2.00
C TRP A 406 0.89 -21.60 3.35
N GLN A 407 1.03 -22.90 3.67
CA GLN A 407 1.61 -23.35 4.94
C GLN A 407 3.03 -22.83 5.15
N THR A 408 3.85 -22.81 4.08
CA THR A 408 5.22 -22.30 4.12
C THR A 408 5.24 -20.81 4.47
N LEU A 409 4.35 -20.03 3.85
CA LEU A 409 4.28 -18.59 4.10
C LEU A 409 3.68 -18.30 5.48
N ARG A 410 2.62 -19.01 5.89
CA ARG A 410 2.07 -18.96 7.25
C ARG A 410 3.14 -19.16 8.31
N ASP A 411 3.95 -20.21 8.14
CA ASP A 411 4.97 -20.55 9.12
C ASP A 411 6.10 -19.54 9.18
N ARG A 412 6.43 -18.88 8.07
CA ARG A 412 7.39 -17.76 8.04
C ARG A 412 6.83 -16.54 8.78
N VAL A 413 5.58 -16.17 8.53
CA VAL A 413 4.90 -15.06 9.23
C VAL A 413 4.90 -15.32 10.74
N LEU A 414 4.45 -16.50 11.15
CA LEU A 414 4.39 -16.84 12.58
C LEU A 414 5.78 -16.97 13.22
N ALA A 415 6.79 -17.40 12.49
CA ALA A 415 8.17 -17.46 12.98
C ALA A 415 8.75 -16.06 13.22
N ASP A 416 8.47 -15.12 12.34
CA ASP A 416 8.91 -13.73 12.50
C ASP A 416 8.20 -13.06 13.68
N LEU A 417 6.87 -13.20 13.79
CA LEU A 417 6.09 -12.71 14.92
C LEU A 417 6.53 -13.32 16.26
N SER A 418 6.94 -14.61 16.25
CA SER A 418 7.38 -15.32 17.48
C SER A 418 8.67 -14.74 18.08
N ARG A 419 9.41 -13.90 17.36
CA ARG A 419 10.60 -13.22 17.89
C ARG A 419 10.25 -12.27 19.03
N ALA A 420 9.15 -11.57 18.92
CA ALA A 420 8.64 -10.67 19.95
C ALA A 420 7.50 -11.28 20.79
N HIS A 421 6.76 -12.23 20.22
CA HIS A 421 5.60 -12.87 20.82
C HIS A 421 5.75 -14.39 20.78
N PRO A 422 6.53 -14.99 21.71
CA PRO A 422 6.86 -16.44 21.70
C PRO A 422 5.64 -17.37 21.69
N ASP A 423 4.51 -16.92 22.24
CA ASP A 423 3.26 -17.66 22.36
C ASP A 423 2.23 -17.32 21.26
N VAL A 424 2.61 -16.55 20.22
CA VAL A 424 1.69 -16.15 19.14
C VAL A 424 1.04 -17.34 18.43
N ARG A 425 1.77 -18.46 18.30
CA ARG A 425 1.23 -19.69 17.69
C ARG A 425 0.10 -20.32 18.50
N ASP A 426 0.10 -20.15 19.81
CA ASP A 426 -0.95 -20.63 20.70
C ASP A 426 -2.17 -19.70 20.71
N CYS A 427 -1.99 -18.45 20.29
CA CYS A 427 -3.03 -17.42 20.19
C CYS A 427 -3.68 -17.36 18.80
N ALA A 428 -2.91 -17.73 17.76
CA ALA A 428 -3.39 -17.66 16.38
C ALA A 428 -4.36 -18.81 16.07
N THR A 429 -5.48 -18.44 15.44
CA THR A 429 -6.50 -19.39 15.00
C THR A 429 -6.55 -19.51 13.48
N ARG A 430 -6.22 -18.43 12.77
CA ARG A 430 -6.29 -18.35 11.34
C ARG A 430 -5.22 -17.39 10.80
N VAL A 431 -4.67 -17.71 9.64
CA VAL A 431 -3.77 -16.83 8.89
C VAL A 431 -4.23 -16.80 7.43
N ASP A 432 -4.76 -15.68 7.01
CA ASP A 432 -5.12 -15.43 5.61
C ASP A 432 -4.02 -14.60 4.95
N ILE A 433 -3.58 -15.00 3.77
CA ILE A 433 -2.44 -14.39 3.08
C ILE A 433 -2.88 -13.84 1.73
N CYS A 434 -2.58 -12.57 1.49
CA CYS A 434 -2.70 -11.93 0.19
C CYS A 434 -1.32 -11.82 -0.47
N ARG A 435 -1.22 -12.26 -1.73
CA ARG A 435 0.00 -12.22 -2.55
C ARG A 435 -0.14 -11.14 -3.62
N MET A 436 0.67 -10.11 -3.53
CA MET A 436 0.63 -8.98 -4.47
C MET A 436 1.91 -8.96 -5.29
N GLY A 437 1.85 -9.39 -6.56
CA GLY A 437 3.02 -9.46 -7.43
C GLY A 437 3.53 -8.08 -7.90
N HIS A 438 2.65 -7.09 -7.96
CA HIS A 438 2.94 -5.73 -8.45
C HIS A 438 2.27 -4.71 -7.53
N ALA A 439 2.56 -4.77 -6.23
CA ALA A 439 1.87 -3.99 -5.21
C ALA A 439 2.18 -2.50 -5.30
N MET A 440 3.45 -2.14 -5.44
CA MET A 440 3.90 -0.75 -5.41
C MET A 440 4.94 -0.51 -6.48
N ILE A 441 4.87 0.65 -7.13
CA ILE A 441 5.91 1.08 -8.05
C ILE A 441 7.17 1.44 -7.28
N ARG A 442 8.34 1.12 -7.84
CA ARG A 442 9.65 1.50 -7.34
C ARG A 442 10.17 2.73 -8.07
N PRO A 443 10.35 3.87 -7.43
CA PRO A 443 11.01 5.02 -8.04
C PRO A 443 12.52 4.79 -8.08
N THR A 444 12.98 4.00 -9.05
CA THR A 444 14.41 3.73 -9.30
C THR A 444 15.12 4.99 -9.79
N PRO A 445 16.47 5.06 -9.73
CA PRO A 445 17.20 6.17 -10.33
C PRO A 445 16.78 6.45 -11.79
N GLY A 446 16.48 7.71 -12.12
CA GLY A 446 15.99 8.15 -13.42
C GLY A 446 14.47 8.15 -13.59
N PHE A 447 13.71 7.78 -12.56
CA PHE A 447 12.25 7.69 -12.65
C PHE A 447 11.57 9.01 -13.03
N LEU A 448 12.01 10.15 -12.48
CA LEU A 448 11.39 11.46 -12.78
C LEU A 448 11.53 11.86 -14.24
N THR A 449 12.58 11.43 -14.91
CA THR A 449 12.90 11.74 -16.30
C THR A 449 12.59 10.59 -17.27
N SER A 450 11.98 9.51 -16.79
CA SER A 450 11.59 8.34 -17.59
C SER A 450 10.68 8.74 -18.77
N ALA A 451 11.04 8.27 -19.96
CA ALA A 451 10.24 8.49 -21.17
C ALA A 451 8.82 7.89 -21.06
N ALA A 452 8.72 6.70 -20.45
CA ALA A 452 7.44 6.05 -20.20
C ALA A 452 6.53 6.90 -19.29
N ARG A 453 7.09 7.48 -18.23
CA ARG A 453 6.36 8.38 -17.35
C ARG A 453 5.86 9.61 -18.08
N HIS A 454 6.68 10.23 -18.92
CA HIS A 454 6.28 11.38 -19.73
C HIS A 454 5.13 11.04 -20.70
N GLN A 455 5.19 9.89 -21.38
CA GLN A 455 4.12 9.43 -22.25
C GLN A 455 2.80 9.20 -21.50
N LEU A 456 2.86 8.60 -20.30
CA LEU A 456 1.68 8.34 -19.48
C LEU A 456 1.09 9.61 -18.83
N THR A 457 1.87 10.66 -18.65
CA THR A 457 1.35 11.93 -18.12
C THR A 457 0.73 12.82 -19.21
N ALA A 458 0.95 12.50 -20.49
CA ALA A 458 0.34 13.19 -21.61
C ALA A 458 -1.01 12.56 -21.97
N ALA A 459 -2.04 13.40 -22.17
CA ALA A 459 -3.31 12.93 -22.70
C ALA A 459 -3.16 12.54 -24.18
N ARG A 460 -3.85 11.45 -24.57
CA ARG A 460 -3.87 10.98 -25.95
C ARG A 460 -5.31 10.80 -26.43
N ASP A 461 -5.75 11.61 -27.40
CA ASP A 461 -7.05 11.44 -28.05
C ASP A 461 -8.25 11.23 -27.11
N ARG A 462 -8.31 11.99 -26.01
CA ARG A 462 -9.31 11.84 -24.94
C ARG A 462 -9.16 10.54 -24.11
N LEU A 463 -7.98 9.93 -24.11
CA LEU A 463 -7.57 8.90 -23.16
C LEU A 463 -6.64 9.53 -22.14
N PHE A 464 -6.97 9.39 -20.86
CA PHE A 464 -6.25 9.93 -19.72
C PHE A 464 -5.79 8.80 -18.81
N TYR A 465 -4.56 8.88 -18.32
CA TYR A 465 -4.02 7.93 -17.35
C TYR A 465 -4.18 8.47 -15.93
N ALA A 466 -4.64 7.62 -15.02
CA ALA A 466 -4.96 8.00 -13.64
C ALA A 466 -4.49 6.93 -12.65
N HIS A 467 -3.20 6.90 -12.34
CA HIS A 467 -2.64 5.95 -11.37
C HIS A 467 -1.50 6.59 -10.59
N SER A 468 -1.28 6.18 -9.32
CA SER A 468 -0.14 6.61 -8.51
C SER A 468 1.22 6.26 -9.11
N ASP A 469 1.29 5.28 -10.01
CA ASP A 469 2.50 4.96 -10.79
C ASP A 469 3.10 6.18 -11.48
N LEU A 470 2.27 7.13 -11.93
CA LEU A 470 2.72 8.37 -12.58
C LEU A 470 3.53 9.28 -11.66
N SER A 471 3.39 9.07 -10.37
CA SER A 471 4.11 9.78 -9.32
C SER A 471 5.33 9.00 -8.81
N GLY A 472 5.38 7.68 -9.02
CA GLY A 472 6.38 6.81 -8.42
C GLY A 472 6.18 6.60 -6.92
N ILE A 473 5.05 7.02 -6.38
CA ILE A 473 4.73 7.00 -4.95
C ILE A 473 3.35 6.38 -4.78
N SER A 474 3.29 5.19 -4.21
CA SER A 474 2.05 4.39 -4.11
C SER A 474 1.26 4.71 -2.84
N ILE A 475 0.98 5.98 -2.59
CA ILE A 475 0.17 6.46 -1.46
C ILE A 475 -1.23 6.90 -1.92
N PHE A 476 -2.15 7.02 -0.96
CA PHE A 476 -3.53 7.40 -1.20
C PHE A 476 -3.67 8.74 -1.91
N GLU A 477 -2.95 9.75 -1.44
CA GLU A 477 -3.03 11.13 -1.93
C GLU A 477 -2.63 11.24 -3.40
N GLU A 478 -1.62 10.49 -3.82
CA GLU A 478 -1.18 10.45 -5.21
C GLU A 478 -2.22 9.79 -6.12
N ALA A 479 -2.79 8.67 -5.69
CA ALA A 479 -3.83 7.97 -6.43
C ALA A 479 -5.10 8.85 -6.56
N GLN A 480 -5.52 9.47 -5.46
CA GLN A 480 -6.67 10.36 -5.42
C GLN A 480 -6.46 11.58 -6.35
N TYR A 481 -5.32 12.25 -6.24
CA TYR A 481 -4.97 13.39 -7.09
C TYR A 481 -5.00 13.03 -8.58
N ARG A 482 -4.39 11.91 -8.98
CA ARG A 482 -4.38 11.44 -10.37
C ARG A 482 -5.78 11.12 -10.87
N GLY A 483 -6.61 10.50 -10.04
CA GLY A 483 -8.00 10.22 -10.38
C GLY A 483 -8.81 11.49 -10.64
N VAL A 484 -8.76 12.42 -9.69
CA VAL A 484 -9.52 13.69 -9.79
C VAL A 484 -9.06 14.54 -10.96
N THR A 485 -7.76 14.70 -11.15
CA THR A 485 -7.23 15.51 -12.27
C THR A 485 -7.55 14.92 -13.63
N ALA A 486 -7.56 13.59 -13.76
CA ALA A 486 -7.99 12.91 -14.99
C ALA A 486 -9.50 13.11 -15.24
N ALA A 487 -10.34 13.07 -14.22
CA ALA A 487 -11.76 13.34 -14.33
C ALA A 487 -12.03 14.78 -14.76
N ASP A 488 -11.34 15.76 -14.17
CA ASP A 488 -11.47 17.17 -14.57
C ASP A 488 -11.01 17.40 -16.02
N ALA A 489 -9.98 16.69 -16.48
CA ALA A 489 -9.54 16.72 -17.88
C ALA A 489 -10.57 16.07 -18.82
N ALA A 490 -11.17 14.95 -18.42
CA ALA A 490 -12.24 14.27 -19.15
C ALA A 490 -13.46 15.16 -19.35
N LEU A 491 -13.88 15.87 -18.29
CA LEU A 491 -15.01 16.81 -18.34
C LEU A 491 -14.74 17.93 -19.35
N ARG A 492 -13.55 18.54 -19.33
CA ARG A 492 -13.18 19.57 -20.32
C ARG A 492 -13.20 19.02 -21.74
N ALA A 493 -12.75 17.78 -21.95
CA ALA A 493 -12.72 17.17 -23.28
C ALA A 493 -14.10 16.83 -23.84
N ILE A 494 -15.12 16.66 -23.02
CA ILE A 494 -16.52 16.43 -23.48
C ILE A 494 -17.23 17.75 -23.77
N SER A 495 -16.94 18.80 -22.98
CA SER A 495 -17.60 20.10 -23.09
C SER A 495 -17.10 20.95 -24.29
N GLY A 496 -15.92 20.64 -24.82
CA GLY A 496 -15.35 21.26 -26.02
C GLY A 496 -15.36 20.32 -27.22
#